data_1fc6d094cf3adb1b02c556c63f56f1c9
#
_entry.id   1fc6d094cf3adb1b02c556c63f56f1c9
#
_cell.length_a   1.000
_cell.length_b   1.000
_cell.length_c   1.000
_cell.angle_alpha   90.00
_cell.angle_beta   90.00
_cell.angle_gamma   90.00
#
_symmetry.space_group_name_H-M   'P 1'
#
loop_
_entity.id
_entity.type
_entity.pdbx_description
1 polymer ?
#
loop_
_entity_poly.entity_id
_entity_poly.type
_entity_poly.pdbx_seq_one_letter_code
_entity_poly.pdbx_strand_id
1 'polypeptide(L)'
;MNAMGLIFTNDGNLGELTNKRTMASLPFGGRYRQVDFALSNLSCAGIKHIGIISRHSYQSLMNHVGDGEEWGLELEEGGLEFLTPYAHSTIGTYRGKLESINNAMDFLEVGDEEDYVVMVDSAVLCNIDINKVLEAHIASGKDVTVVTKKGVCNGQKKIDLAVAVENGEVTEMMVDYNADEKYVASMDIFVIGKKLLMKSVNILVARDKVHMDRDLVMGGWRRGMISVNVYEYEGVALFNESVEEYFANSLSLIEKEVRADLFGAAHPVYTKVRDRVPTYYGENSEVEDCLVADGCMLDGEVENSILFRQVTVEEGAEVEDCIVMNDTVIEKDAEVKYAILDKNVTVTAGTKLIGSKKSPIYVKRGETV
;
A
#
# COMPACT_ATOMS: atom_id res chain seq x y z
N MET A 1 7.76 -21.88 -8.23
CA MET A 1 6.42 -22.22 -7.70
C MET A 1 5.40 -21.51 -8.55
N ASN A 2 4.33 -22.18 -8.96
CA ASN A 2 3.35 -21.55 -9.84
C ASN A 2 2.27 -20.85 -9.00
N ALA A 3 2.33 -19.54 -8.94
CA ALA A 3 1.36 -18.72 -8.23
C ALA A 3 0.96 -17.50 -9.06
N MET A 4 -0.26 -17.04 -8.88
CA MET A 4 -0.76 -15.78 -9.41
C MET A 4 -0.97 -14.76 -8.29
N GLY A 5 -0.98 -13.47 -8.64
CA GLY A 5 -1.14 -12.38 -7.70
C GLY A 5 -2.48 -11.68 -7.82
N LEU A 6 -3.08 -11.33 -6.71
CA LEU A 6 -4.22 -10.40 -6.66
C LEU A 6 -3.88 -9.23 -5.72
N ILE A 7 -3.89 -8.02 -6.26
CA ILE A 7 -3.67 -6.79 -5.49
C ILE A 7 -5.01 -6.09 -5.27
N PHE A 8 -5.36 -5.85 -4.01
CA PHE A 8 -6.50 -5.02 -3.65
C PHE A 8 -6.05 -3.58 -3.46
N THR A 9 -6.74 -2.63 -4.10
CA THR A 9 -6.36 -1.22 -4.05
C THR A 9 -6.80 -0.50 -2.79
N ASN A 10 -7.37 -1.22 -1.85
CA ASN A 10 -7.99 -0.76 -0.61
C ASN A 10 -8.94 0.44 -0.81
N ASP A 11 -10.10 0.38 -0.19
CA ASP A 11 -11.07 1.48 -0.22
C ASP A 11 -11.02 2.34 1.04
N GLY A 12 -9.89 2.32 1.74
CA GLY A 12 -9.65 3.17 2.90
C GLY A 12 -9.89 4.64 2.58
N ASN A 13 -10.53 5.33 3.49
CA ASN A 13 -10.84 6.73 3.33
C ASN A 13 -9.91 7.59 4.19
N LEU A 14 -8.90 8.16 3.57
CA LEU A 14 -8.04 9.19 4.17
C LEU A 14 -8.56 10.61 3.84
N GLY A 15 -9.88 10.79 3.87
CA GLY A 15 -10.51 12.08 3.61
C GLY A 15 -10.16 12.62 2.21
N GLU A 16 -9.79 13.88 2.15
CA GLU A 16 -9.47 14.56 0.88
C GLU A 16 -8.25 13.94 0.17
N LEU A 17 -7.35 13.29 0.89
CA LEU A 17 -6.15 12.67 0.33
C LEU A 17 -6.49 11.52 -0.63
N THR A 18 -7.60 10.80 -0.39
CA THR A 18 -8.08 9.69 -1.24
C THR A 18 -9.33 10.03 -2.06
N ASN A 19 -9.85 11.24 -1.98
CA ASN A 19 -11.10 11.64 -2.65
C ASN A 19 -11.08 11.45 -4.19
N LYS A 20 -9.90 11.62 -4.83
CA LYS A 20 -9.72 11.51 -6.28
C LYS A 20 -8.73 10.40 -6.71
N ARG A 21 -8.36 9.53 -5.79
CA ARG A 21 -7.41 8.43 -6.03
C ARG A 21 -7.66 7.27 -5.07
N THR A 22 -7.28 6.06 -5.47
CA THR A 22 -7.25 4.90 -4.57
C THR A 22 -6.11 5.03 -3.55
N MET A 23 -6.18 4.29 -2.44
CA MET A 23 -5.07 4.13 -1.50
C MET A 23 -3.80 3.67 -2.22
N ALA A 24 -3.91 2.67 -3.10
CA ALA A 24 -2.83 2.16 -3.95
C ALA A 24 -2.09 3.25 -4.73
N SER A 25 -2.78 4.35 -5.07
CA SER A 25 -2.22 5.48 -5.83
C SER A 25 -1.57 6.55 -4.97
N LEU A 26 -1.59 6.44 -3.64
CA LEU A 26 -0.99 7.45 -2.77
C LEU A 26 0.51 7.55 -3.04
N PRO A 27 1.04 8.78 -3.21
CA PRO A 27 2.48 9.00 -3.33
C PRO A 27 3.19 8.60 -2.04
N PHE A 28 4.39 8.02 -2.15
CA PHE A 28 5.20 7.60 -1.02
C PHE A 28 6.68 7.75 -1.31
N GLY A 29 7.49 8.16 -0.34
CA GLY A 29 8.95 8.20 -0.42
C GLY A 29 9.52 9.04 -1.57
N GLY A 30 8.88 10.16 -1.93
CA GLY A 30 9.35 11.12 -2.93
C GLY A 30 9.09 10.73 -4.39
N ARG A 31 9.02 9.44 -4.74
CA ARG A 31 8.89 8.98 -6.14
C ARG A 31 7.96 7.80 -6.34
N TYR A 32 7.68 7.01 -5.31
CA TYR A 32 6.88 5.80 -5.36
C TYR A 32 5.38 6.07 -5.17
N ARG A 33 4.59 5.01 -5.33
CA ARG A 33 3.22 4.91 -4.85
C ARG A 33 3.06 3.63 -4.02
N GLN A 34 2.04 3.55 -3.21
CA GLN A 34 1.86 2.38 -2.34
C GLN A 34 1.77 1.05 -3.11
N VAL A 35 1.13 1.04 -4.28
CA VAL A 35 1.03 -0.15 -5.14
C VAL A 35 2.38 -0.69 -5.60
N ASP A 36 3.40 0.16 -5.70
CA ASP A 36 4.72 -0.22 -6.19
C ASP A 36 5.36 -1.30 -5.30
N PHE A 37 5.09 -1.26 -3.99
CA PHE A 37 5.55 -2.29 -3.05
C PHE A 37 4.86 -3.64 -3.29
N ALA A 38 3.53 -3.65 -3.42
CA ALA A 38 2.80 -4.89 -3.70
C ALA A 38 3.20 -5.51 -5.03
N LEU A 39 3.31 -4.71 -6.10
CA LEU A 39 3.77 -5.16 -7.41
C LEU A 39 5.20 -5.70 -7.36
N SER A 40 6.12 -4.98 -6.68
CA SER A 40 7.51 -5.40 -6.58
C SER A 40 7.68 -6.68 -5.77
N ASN A 41 6.97 -6.83 -4.65
CA ASN A 41 7.00 -8.06 -3.86
C ASN A 41 6.56 -9.29 -4.67
N LEU A 42 5.49 -9.14 -5.47
CA LEU A 42 4.99 -10.22 -6.32
C LEU A 42 5.92 -10.50 -7.51
N SER A 43 6.39 -9.46 -8.21
CA SER A 43 7.27 -9.63 -9.37
C SER A 43 8.65 -10.16 -8.98
N CYS A 44 9.23 -9.72 -7.86
CA CYS A 44 10.48 -10.27 -7.33
C CYS A 44 10.36 -11.75 -6.95
N ALA A 45 9.17 -12.22 -6.60
CA ALA A 45 8.89 -13.63 -6.37
C ALA A 45 8.72 -14.45 -7.69
N GLY A 46 8.81 -13.78 -8.84
CA GLY A 46 8.63 -14.41 -10.15
C GLY A 46 7.17 -14.63 -10.54
N ILE A 47 6.23 -14.01 -9.83
CA ILE A 47 4.80 -14.07 -10.17
C ILE A 47 4.57 -13.12 -11.36
N LYS A 48 4.14 -13.69 -12.50
CA LYS A 48 3.98 -13.00 -13.77
C LYS A 48 2.53 -12.66 -14.10
N HIS A 49 1.57 -13.36 -13.52
CA HIS A 49 0.15 -13.17 -13.74
C HIS A 49 -0.44 -12.45 -12.52
N ILE A 50 -0.69 -11.13 -12.66
CA ILE A 50 -1.11 -10.25 -11.56
C ILE A 50 -2.38 -9.49 -11.94
N GLY A 51 -3.43 -9.63 -11.12
CA GLY A 51 -4.65 -8.86 -11.22
C GLY A 51 -4.72 -7.73 -10.20
N ILE A 52 -5.03 -6.51 -10.63
CA ILE A 52 -5.30 -5.39 -9.72
C ILE A 52 -6.80 -5.16 -9.62
N ILE A 53 -7.37 -5.48 -8.47
CA ILE A 53 -8.78 -5.27 -8.17
C ILE A 53 -8.98 -3.85 -7.66
N SER A 54 -9.74 -3.04 -8.41
CA SER A 54 -10.03 -1.65 -8.04
C SER A 54 -11.50 -1.33 -8.25
N ARG A 55 -12.11 -0.60 -7.30
CA ARG A 55 -13.54 -0.26 -7.32
C ARG A 55 -13.84 1.09 -7.97
N HIS A 56 -13.08 2.12 -7.63
CA HIS A 56 -13.30 3.49 -8.08
C HIS A 56 -11.98 4.29 -8.14
N SER A 57 -12.02 5.48 -8.72
CA SER A 57 -10.89 6.44 -8.76
C SER A 57 -9.56 5.86 -9.27
N TYR A 58 -9.61 4.81 -10.10
CA TYR A 58 -8.43 4.03 -10.54
C TYR A 58 -7.67 4.65 -11.71
N GLN A 59 -8.17 5.72 -12.35
CA GLN A 59 -7.50 6.33 -13.50
C GLN A 59 -6.04 6.74 -13.21
N SER A 60 -5.81 7.30 -12.02
CA SER A 60 -4.47 7.69 -11.58
C SER A 60 -3.56 6.47 -11.40
N LEU A 61 -4.13 5.35 -10.94
CA LEU A 61 -3.42 4.08 -10.76
C LEU A 61 -3.04 3.48 -12.12
N MET A 62 -3.99 3.36 -13.04
CA MET A 62 -3.76 2.87 -14.41
C MET A 62 -2.68 3.68 -15.13
N ASN A 63 -2.73 5.02 -15.02
CA ASN A 63 -1.73 5.88 -15.63
C ASN A 63 -0.32 5.71 -15.02
N HIS A 64 -0.24 5.28 -13.78
CA HIS A 64 1.04 5.02 -13.11
C HIS A 64 1.59 3.64 -13.48
N VAL A 65 0.78 2.63 -13.33
CA VAL A 65 1.20 1.24 -13.52
C VAL A 65 1.40 0.91 -15.01
N GLY A 66 0.59 1.50 -15.90
CA GLY A 66 0.66 1.23 -17.35
C GLY A 66 0.34 -0.24 -17.64
N ASP A 67 1.18 -0.85 -18.42
CA ASP A 67 1.15 -2.28 -18.80
C ASP A 67 2.01 -3.19 -17.88
N GLY A 68 2.67 -2.60 -16.89
CA GLY A 68 3.49 -3.35 -15.94
C GLY A 68 4.95 -3.55 -16.38
N GLU A 69 5.40 -2.91 -17.46
CA GLU A 69 6.77 -3.03 -18.00
C GLU A 69 7.85 -2.81 -16.92
N GLU A 70 7.67 -1.82 -16.05
CA GLU A 70 8.63 -1.48 -14.98
C GLU A 70 8.84 -2.63 -13.97
N TRP A 71 7.87 -3.54 -13.88
CA TRP A 71 7.92 -4.73 -13.02
C TRP A 71 8.19 -6.03 -13.81
N GLY A 72 8.48 -5.92 -15.11
CA GLY A 72 8.71 -7.06 -15.99
C GLY A 72 7.48 -7.95 -16.17
N LEU A 73 6.28 -7.36 -16.17
CA LEU A 73 5.01 -8.05 -16.34
C LEU A 73 4.55 -7.95 -17.79
N GLU A 74 5.07 -8.81 -18.64
CA GLU A 74 4.73 -8.83 -20.06
C GLU A 74 3.50 -9.71 -20.33
N LEU A 75 2.62 -9.27 -21.22
CA LEU A 75 1.37 -9.96 -21.58
C LEU A 75 1.57 -11.40 -22.08
N GLU A 76 2.70 -11.70 -22.72
CA GLU A 76 3.00 -13.04 -23.24
C GLU A 76 3.14 -14.12 -22.15
N GLU A 77 3.41 -13.71 -20.89
CA GLU A 77 3.58 -14.59 -19.74
C GLU A 77 2.43 -14.46 -18.71
N GLY A 78 1.28 -13.94 -19.09
CA GLY A 78 0.13 -13.65 -18.20
C GLY A 78 -0.09 -12.16 -18.00
N GLY A 79 0.95 -11.41 -17.61
CA GLY A 79 0.93 -9.96 -17.55
C GLY A 79 0.13 -9.36 -16.41
N LEU A 80 -0.15 -8.07 -16.54
CA LEU A 80 -0.88 -7.27 -15.58
C LEU A 80 -2.28 -6.95 -16.07
N GLU A 81 -3.29 -7.27 -15.28
CA GLU A 81 -4.69 -6.97 -15.61
C GLU A 81 -5.37 -6.08 -14.56
N PHE A 82 -6.18 -5.12 -15.04
CA PHE A 82 -7.05 -4.31 -14.18
C PHE A 82 -8.45 -4.92 -14.11
N LEU A 83 -8.81 -5.43 -12.93
CA LEU A 83 -10.07 -6.11 -12.65
C LEU A 83 -11.04 -5.10 -12.02
N THR A 84 -11.84 -4.46 -12.88
CA THR A 84 -12.77 -3.40 -12.48
C THR A 84 -14.23 -3.88 -12.48
N PRO A 85 -15.16 -3.27 -11.69
CA PRO A 85 -16.55 -3.72 -11.58
C PRO A 85 -17.33 -3.70 -12.92
N TYR A 86 -16.89 -2.88 -13.85
CA TYR A 86 -17.62 -2.65 -15.11
C TYR A 86 -17.37 -3.70 -16.19
N ALA A 87 -16.42 -4.60 -15.98
CA ALA A 87 -16.13 -5.66 -16.95
C ALA A 87 -17.27 -6.71 -17.05
N HIS A 88 -18.09 -6.86 -16.01
CA HIS A 88 -19.09 -7.92 -15.90
C HIS A 88 -20.52 -7.44 -15.61
N SER A 89 -20.98 -6.36 -16.24
CA SER A 89 -22.39 -5.90 -16.20
C SER A 89 -23.02 -5.66 -14.81
N THR A 90 -22.27 -5.77 -13.71
CA THR A 90 -22.80 -5.52 -12.37
C THR A 90 -22.71 -4.03 -12.06
N ILE A 91 -23.85 -3.35 -12.01
CA ILE A 91 -23.92 -1.94 -11.63
C ILE A 91 -23.79 -1.86 -10.10
N GLY A 92 -22.62 -1.47 -9.60
CA GLY A 92 -22.42 -1.26 -8.17
C GLY A 92 -20.96 -1.38 -7.74
N THR A 93 -20.69 -0.92 -6.52
CA THR A 93 -19.41 -1.15 -5.84
C THR A 93 -19.45 -2.50 -5.14
N TYR A 94 -18.32 -3.22 -5.13
CA TYR A 94 -18.21 -4.46 -4.37
C TYR A 94 -18.40 -4.22 -2.86
N ARG A 95 -19.12 -5.10 -2.19
CA ARG A 95 -19.40 -5.03 -0.75
C ARG A 95 -18.26 -5.60 0.09
N GLY A 96 -17.36 -6.39 -0.53
CA GLY A 96 -16.21 -6.99 0.12
C GLY A 96 -15.26 -7.70 -0.84
N LYS A 97 -14.11 -8.13 -0.34
CA LYS A 97 -13.03 -8.77 -1.13
C LYS A 97 -13.51 -10.04 -1.85
N LEU A 98 -14.38 -10.88 -1.23
CA LEU A 98 -14.87 -12.10 -1.90
C LEU A 98 -15.79 -11.80 -3.08
N GLU A 99 -16.60 -10.76 -3.00
CA GLU A 99 -17.46 -10.36 -4.12
C GLU A 99 -16.61 -9.82 -5.28
N SER A 100 -15.55 -9.09 -5.01
CA SER A 100 -14.63 -8.61 -6.04
C SER A 100 -13.85 -9.76 -6.71
N ILE A 101 -13.43 -10.77 -5.94
CA ILE A 101 -12.81 -11.98 -6.49
C ILE A 101 -13.81 -12.77 -7.35
N ASN A 102 -15.08 -12.86 -6.91
CA ASN A 102 -16.12 -13.53 -7.69
C ASN A 102 -16.33 -12.89 -9.08
N ASN A 103 -16.22 -11.57 -9.15
CA ASN A 103 -16.29 -10.85 -10.44
C ASN A 103 -14.99 -10.92 -11.26
N ALA A 104 -13.91 -11.39 -10.65
CA ALA A 104 -12.61 -11.63 -11.31
C ALA A 104 -12.36 -13.12 -11.55
N MET A 105 -13.41 -13.95 -11.58
CA MET A 105 -13.26 -15.39 -11.69
C MET A 105 -12.61 -15.80 -13.02
N ASP A 106 -12.94 -15.13 -14.12
CA ASP A 106 -12.36 -15.39 -15.45
C ASP A 106 -10.82 -15.22 -15.43
N PHE A 107 -10.33 -14.20 -14.70
CA PHE A 107 -8.88 -14.01 -14.48
C PHE A 107 -8.25 -15.22 -13.77
N LEU A 108 -8.92 -15.75 -12.76
CA LEU A 108 -8.44 -16.95 -12.06
C LEU A 108 -8.50 -18.20 -12.94
N GLU A 109 -9.46 -18.31 -13.87
CA GLU A 109 -9.64 -19.46 -14.75
C GLU A 109 -8.56 -19.54 -15.84
N VAL A 110 -8.07 -18.40 -16.35
CA VAL A 110 -7.05 -18.36 -17.40
C VAL A 110 -5.71 -18.97 -16.98
N GLY A 111 -5.33 -18.86 -15.72
CA GLY A 111 -4.08 -19.42 -15.21
C GLY A 111 -4.17 -20.93 -14.94
N ASP A 112 -4.08 -21.78 -15.95
CA ASP A 112 -4.22 -23.24 -15.78
C ASP A 112 -3.06 -23.90 -15.02
N GLU A 113 -1.89 -23.27 -15.00
CA GLU A 113 -0.67 -23.83 -14.39
C GLU A 113 -0.42 -23.38 -12.94
N GLU A 114 -1.12 -22.32 -12.48
CA GLU A 114 -0.93 -21.81 -11.12
C GLU A 114 -1.75 -22.60 -10.11
N ASP A 115 -1.06 -23.03 -9.05
CA ASP A 115 -1.65 -23.78 -7.95
C ASP A 115 -2.13 -22.87 -6.80
N TYR A 116 -1.50 -21.71 -6.65
CA TYR A 116 -1.70 -20.82 -5.52
C TYR A 116 -2.09 -19.41 -5.97
N VAL A 117 -2.82 -18.71 -5.10
CA VAL A 117 -3.11 -17.28 -5.22
C VAL A 117 -2.51 -16.55 -4.03
N VAL A 118 -1.66 -15.56 -4.33
CA VAL A 118 -1.13 -14.62 -3.34
C VAL A 118 -1.95 -13.35 -3.43
N MET A 119 -2.66 -13.03 -2.38
CA MET A 119 -3.47 -11.82 -2.26
C MET A 119 -2.75 -10.80 -1.40
N VAL A 120 -2.66 -9.56 -1.86
CA VAL A 120 -1.97 -8.46 -1.18
C VAL A 120 -2.85 -7.22 -1.17
N ASP A 121 -3.02 -6.59 -0.02
CA ASP A 121 -3.64 -5.27 0.06
C ASP A 121 -2.56 -4.17 0.01
N SER A 122 -2.81 -3.13 -0.79
CA SER A 122 -1.85 -2.05 -1.00
C SER A 122 -1.77 -1.02 0.13
N ALA A 123 -2.58 -1.15 1.18
CA ALA A 123 -2.55 -0.24 2.32
C ALA A 123 -1.37 -0.50 3.27
N VAL A 124 -0.80 -1.70 3.24
CA VAL A 124 0.35 -2.07 4.06
C VAL A 124 1.61 -2.06 3.21
N LEU A 125 2.57 -1.20 3.56
CA LEU A 125 3.86 -1.11 2.89
C LEU A 125 4.89 -1.98 3.62
N CYS A 126 5.46 -2.92 2.89
CA CYS A 126 6.54 -3.78 3.38
C CYS A 126 7.37 -4.29 2.20
N ASN A 127 8.58 -4.73 2.47
CA ASN A 127 9.45 -5.39 1.50
C ASN A 127 9.59 -6.87 1.90
N ILE A 128 8.60 -7.68 1.52
CA ILE A 128 8.48 -9.06 1.95
C ILE A 128 8.86 -10.04 0.84
N ASP A 129 9.65 -11.05 1.19
CA ASP A 129 9.97 -12.18 0.31
C ASP A 129 8.77 -13.14 0.21
N ILE A 130 7.97 -12.97 -0.83
CA ILE A 130 6.78 -13.80 -1.08
C ILE A 130 7.15 -15.28 -1.33
N ASN A 131 8.36 -15.58 -1.83
CA ASN A 131 8.79 -16.96 -1.98
C ASN A 131 8.88 -17.68 -0.63
N LYS A 132 9.40 -17.00 0.41
CA LYS A 132 9.45 -17.59 1.76
C LYS A 132 8.04 -17.80 2.34
N VAL A 133 7.10 -16.91 2.05
CA VAL A 133 5.70 -17.07 2.47
C VAL A 133 5.06 -18.28 1.77
N LEU A 134 5.29 -18.45 0.47
CA LEU A 134 4.83 -19.60 -0.31
C LEU A 134 5.46 -20.91 0.19
N GLU A 135 6.76 -20.92 0.45
CA GLU A 135 7.46 -22.08 1.03
C GLU A 135 6.88 -22.48 2.39
N ALA A 136 6.65 -21.49 3.27
CA ALA A 136 6.03 -21.73 4.56
C ALA A 136 4.59 -22.24 4.44
N HIS A 137 3.81 -21.70 3.48
CA HIS A 137 2.47 -22.18 3.19
C HIS A 137 2.47 -23.67 2.80
N ILE A 138 3.31 -24.03 1.82
CA ILE A 138 3.42 -25.42 1.34
C ILE A 138 3.90 -26.35 2.44
N ALA A 139 4.93 -25.94 3.20
CA ALA A 139 5.47 -26.74 4.30
C ALA A 139 4.46 -26.97 5.43
N SER A 140 3.58 -26.01 5.67
CA SER A 140 2.55 -26.12 6.72
C SER A 140 1.46 -27.15 6.37
N GLY A 141 1.21 -27.39 5.09
CA GLY A 141 0.08 -28.20 4.60
C GLY A 141 -1.30 -27.66 5.00
N LYS A 142 -1.39 -26.41 5.45
CA LYS A 142 -2.64 -25.75 5.82
C LYS A 142 -3.31 -25.13 4.58
N ASP A 143 -4.59 -24.86 4.67
CA ASP A 143 -5.42 -24.36 3.55
C ASP A 143 -5.14 -22.88 3.22
N VAL A 144 -4.90 -22.06 4.24
CA VAL A 144 -4.64 -20.62 4.13
C VAL A 144 -3.44 -20.24 4.98
N THR A 145 -2.55 -19.41 4.46
CA THR A 145 -1.52 -18.73 5.25
C THR A 145 -1.87 -17.24 5.35
N VAL A 146 -1.89 -16.71 6.58
CA VAL A 146 -2.05 -15.29 6.88
C VAL A 146 -0.69 -14.73 7.28
N VAL A 147 -0.23 -13.69 6.58
CA VAL A 147 0.97 -12.95 6.99
C VAL A 147 0.58 -11.97 8.09
N THR A 148 1.35 -11.96 9.16
CA THR A 148 1.04 -11.17 10.35
C THR A 148 2.22 -10.34 10.83
N LYS A 149 1.93 -9.30 11.62
CA LYS A 149 2.90 -8.43 12.27
C LYS A 149 2.64 -8.32 13.76
N LYS A 150 3.66 -8.54 14.57
CA LYS A 150 3.65 -8.26 16.02
C LYS A 150 3.77 -6.76 16.32
N GLY A 151 3.28 -6.36 17.51
CA GLY A 151 3.42 -4.99 18.02
C GLY A 151 2.43 -3.98 17.43
N VAL A 152 1.56 -4.39 16.53
CA VAL A 152 0.49 -3.55 15.95
C VAL A 152 -0.75 -3.52 16.85
N CYS A 153 -1.10 -4.67 17.42
CA CYS A 153 -2.23 -4.79 18.34
C CYS A 153 -1.88 -4.17 19.70
N ASN A 154 -2.55 -3.09 20.06
CA ASN A 154 -2.30 -2.34 21.30
C ASN A 154 -3.59 -1.94 22.06
N GLY A 155 -4.74 -2.47 21.65
CA GLY A 155 -6.05 -2.18 22.24
C GLY A 155 -6.64 -0.81 21.88
N GLN A 156 -5.92 0.04 21.14
CA GLN A 156 -6.35 1.42 20.88
C GLN A 156 -7.10 1.58 19.56
N LYS A 157 -6.79 0.74 18.57
CA LYS A 157 -7.47 0.76 17.26
C LYS A 157 -8.05 -0.59 16.89
N LYS A 158 -9.03 -0.58 16.01
CA LYS A 158 -9.57 -1.80 15.40
C LYS A 158 -8.56 -2.41 14.43
N ILE A 159 -8.47 -3.71 14.46
CA ILE A 159 -7.66 -4.52 13.55
C ILE A 159 -8.62 -5.34 12.68
N ASP A 160 -8.44 -5.30 11.37
CA ASP A 160 -9.30 -6.00 10.41
C ASP A 160 -9.33 -7.50 10.68
N LEU A 161 -8.16 -8.12 10.89
CA LEU A 161 -8.06 -9.50 11.35
C LEU A 161 -6.91 -9.60 12.36
N ALA A 162 -7.24 -9.94 13.59
CA ALA A 162 -6.30 -10.22 14.68
C ALA A 162 -6.29 -11.71 14.99
N VAL A 163 -5.11 -12.30 15.16
CA VAL A 163 -4.91 -13.74 15.35
C VAL A 163 -4.12 -14.00 16.63
N ALA A 164 -4.60 -14.84 17.51
CA ALA A 164 -3.83 -15.36 18.64
C ALA A 164 -3.23 -16.72 18.25
N VAL A 165 -1.95 -16.89 18.57
CA VAL A 165 -1.17 -18.09 18.23
C VAL A 165 -0.52 -18.65 19.49
N GLU A 166 -0.69 -19.95 19.75
CA GLU A 166 -0.01 -20.66 20.82
C GLU A 166 0.62 -21.95 20.27
N ASN A 167 1.89 -22.17 20.55
CA ASN A 167 2.66 -23.32 20.06
C ASN A 167 2.61 -23.52 18.53
N GLY A 168 2.54 -22.43 17.77
CA GLY A 168 2.47 -22.44 16.30
C GLY A 168 1.07 -22.74 15.72
N GLU A 169 0.05 -22.92 16.57
CA GLU A 169 -1.34 -23.13 16.12
C GLU A 169 -2.21 -21.90 16.46
N VAL A 170 -3.16 -21.62 15.59
CA VAL A 170 -4.14 -20.55 15.81
C VAL A 170 -5.14 -21.00 16.87
N THR A 171 -5.25 -20.21 17.94
CA THR A 171 -6.18 -20.48 19.04
C THR A 171 -7.40 -19.58 19.04
N GLU A 172 -7.29 -18.38 18.49
CA GLU A 172 -8.38 -17.41 18.42
C GLU A 172 -8.21 -16.48 17.24
N MET A 173 -9.33 -16.03 16.66
CA MET A 173 -9.38 -14.99 15.64
C MET A 173 -10.47 -13.98 15.95
N MET A 174 -10.17 -12.71 15.76
CA MET A 174 -11.10 -11.60 15.92
C MET A 174 -11.06 -10.70 14.68
N VAL A 175 -12.19 -10.13 14.30
CA VAL A 175 -12.32 -9.22 13.13
C VAL A 175 -12.97 -7.93 13.60
N ASP A 176 -12.49 -6.78 13.08
CA ASP A 176 -12.95 -5.44 13.49
C ASP A 176 -12.86 -5.21 15.00
N TYR A 177 -11.80 -5.66 15.62
CA TYR A 177 -11.67 -5.71 17.07
C TYR A 177 -10.46 -4.91 17.57
N ASN A 178 -10.62 -4.22 18.71
CA ASN A 178 -9.51 -3.55 19.39
C ASN A 178 -8.65 -4.58 20.11
N ALA A 179 -7.85 -5.32 19.35
CA ALA A 179 -7.01 -6.40 19.83
C ALA A 179 -5.84 -5.88 20.66
N ASP A 180 -5.57 -6.54 21.79
CA ASP A 180 -4.43 -6.28 22.65
C ASP A 180 -3.16 -7.04 22.18
N GLU A 181 -2.08 -6.93 22.93
CA GLU A 181 -0.77 -7.53 22.62
C GLU A 181 -0.77 -9.07 22.57
N LYS A 182 -1.83 -9.74 23.03
CA LYS A 182 -2.01 -11.19 22.88
C LYS A 182 -2.13 -11.61 21.41
N TYR A 183 -2.60 -10.69 20.56
CA TYR A 183 -2.84 -10.95 19.15
C TYR A 183 -1.74 -10.37 18.27
N VAL A 184 -1.59 -10.97 17.09
CA VAL A 184 -0.83 -10.40 15.97
C VAL A 184 -1.80 -9.90 14.91
N ALA A 185 -1.48 -8.76 14.29
CA ALA A 185 -2.31 -8.16 13.25
C ALA A 185 -2.03 -8.82 11.90
N SER A 186 -3.07 -9.13 11.13
CA SER A 186 -2.92 -9.45 9.71
C SER A 186 -2.33 -8.26 8.96
N MET A 187 -1.46 -8.56 7.99
CA MET A 187 -0.93 -7.58 7.03
C MET A 187 -1.76 -7.56 5.74
N ASP A 188 -2.94 -8.19 5.73
CA ASP A 188 -3.76 -8.35 4.54
C ASP A 188 -3.02 -9.00 3.37
N ILE A 189 -2.05 -9.85 3.68
CA ILE A 189 -1.35 -10.73 2.75
C ILE A 189 -1.76 -12.17 3.05
N PHE A 190 -2.33 -12.83 2.05
CA PHE A 190 -2.84 -14.20 2.17
C PHE A 190 -2.30 -15.09 1.06
N VAL A 191 -2.00 -16.34 1.40
CA VAL A 191 -1.72 -17.40 0.42
C VAL A 191 -2.77 -18.50 0.56
N ILE A 192 -3.36 -18.92 -0.55
CA ILE A 192 -4.40 -19.96 -0.59
C ILE A 192 -4.29 -20.77 -1.89
N GLY A 193 -4.62 -22.04 -1.84
CA GLY A 193 -4.74 -22.85 -3.04
C GLY A 193 -5.83 -22.30 -3.99
N LYS A 194 -5.51 -22.13 -5.27
CA LYS A 194 -6.39 -21.53 -6.28
C LYS A 194 -7.76 -22.23 -6.36
N LYS A 195 -7.78 -23.55 -6.46
CA LYS A 195 -9.02 -24.36 -6.51
C LYS A 195 -9.89 -24.17 -5.27
N LEU A 196 -9.25 -24.08 -4.09
CA LEU A 196 -9.95 -23.85 -2.83
C LEU A 196 -10.55 -22.44 -2.80
N LEU A 197 -9.79 -21.42 -3.22
CA LEU A 197 -10.29 -20.04 -3.30
C LEU A 197 -11.52 -19.94 -4.19
N MET A 198 -11.43 -20.41 -5.44
CA MET A 198 -12.53 -20.35 -6.40
C MET A 198 -13.79 -21.05 -5.89
N LYS A 199 -13.64 -22.26 -5.35
CA LYS A 199 -14.75 -23.01 -4.75
C LYS A 199 -15.37 -22.25 -3.57
N SER A 200 -14.55 -21.71 -2.68
CA SER A 200 -15.00 -21.01 -1.48
C SER A 200 -15.72 -19.71 -1.81
N VAL A 201 -15.18 -18.94 -2.74
CA VAL A 201 -15.79 -17.67 -3.22
C VAL A 201 -17.18 -17.95 -3.78
N ASN A 202 -17.33 -18.89 -4.71
CA ASN A 202 -18.61 -19.26 -5.29
C ASN A 202 -19.68 -19.63 -4.23
N ILE A 203 -19.30 -20.44 -3.24
CA ILE A 203 -20.22 -20.89 -2.18
C ILE A 203 -20.57 -19.74 -1.23
N LEU A 204 -19.59 -18.92 -0.85
CA LEU A 204 -19.78 -17.87 0.13
C LEU A 204 -20.58 -16.70 -0.45
N VAL A 205 -20.26 -16.25 -1.66
CA VAL A 205 -20.97 -15.15 -2.32
C VAL A 205 -22.43 -15.55 -2.60
N ALA A 206 -22.70 -16.77 -3.02
CA ALA A 206 -24.06 -17.30 -3.18
C ALA A 206 -24.89 -17.31 -1.87
N ARG A 207 -24.21 -17.20 -0.70
CA ARG A 207 -24.83 -17.12 0.63
C ARG A 207 -24.76 -15.71 1.23
N ASP A 208 -24.51 -14.70 0.41
CA ASP A 208 -24.35 -13.29 0.83
C ASP A 208 -23.20 -13.07 1.83
N LYS A 209 -22.12 -13.87 1.71
CA LYS A 209 -20.89 -13.79 2.50
C LYS A 209 -19.80 -13.19 1.62
N VAL A 210 -19.43 -11.94 1.91
CA VAL A 210 -18.59 -11.13 1.00
C VAL A 210 -17.22 -10.72 1.57
N HIS A 211 -17.01 -10.93 2.87
CA HIS A 211 -15.79 -10.52 3.55
C HIS A 211 -14.76 -11.65 3.64
N MET A 212 -13.55 -11.42 3.18
CA MET A 212 -12.45 -12.38 3.19
C MET A 212 -12.12 -12.80 4.62
N ASP A 213 -11.85 -11.87 5.49
CA ASP A 213 -11.38 -12.10 6.87
C ASP A 213 -12.45 -12.78 7.73
N ARG A 214 -13.66 -12.21 7.71
CA ARG A 214 -14.78 -12.67 8.54
C ARG A 214 -15.38 -13.97 8.03
N ASP A 215 -15.67 -14.04 6.74
CA ASP A 215 -16.50 -15.11 6.18
C ASP A 215 -15.69 -16.32 5.71
N LEU A 216 -14.54 -16.07 5.04
CA LEU A 216 -13.68 -17.15 4.57
C LEU A 216 -12.71 -17.59 5.66
N VAL A 217 -11.80 -16.70 6.11
CA VAL A 217 -10.70 -17.07 7.01
C VAL A 217 -11.25 -17.44 8.40
N MET A 218 -11.74 -16.47 9.17
CA MET A 218 -12.23 -16.71 10.53
C MET A 218 -13.43 -17.65 10.52
N GLY A 219 -14.41 -17.41 9.65
CA GLY A 219 -15.63 -18.20 9.60
C GLY A 219 -15.38 -19.64 9.12
N GLY A 220 -14.47 -19.86 8.19
CA GLY A 220 -14.04 -21.19 7.74
C GLY A 220 -13.29 -21.94 8.83
N TRP A 221 -12.32 -21.26 9.47
CA TRP A 221 -11.55 -21.81 10.58
C TRP A 221 -12.43 -22.21 11.77
N ARG A 222 -13.34 -21.34 12.25
CA ARG A 222 -14.27 -21.65 13.36
C ARG A 222 -15.16 -22.87 13.10
N ARG A 223 -15.49 -23.12 11.85
CA ARG A 223 -16.29 -24.30 11.45
C ARG A 223 -15.45 -25.56 11.19
N GLY A 224 -14.13 -25.48 11.33
CA GLY A 224 -13.21 -26.58 11.00
C GLY A 224 -13.20 -26.93 9.50
N MET A 225 -13.61 -26.01 8.63
CA MET A 225 -13.65 -26.19 7.18
C MET A 225 -12.37 -25.72 6.49
N ILE A 226 -11.60 -24.86 7.14
CA ILE A 226 -10.33 -24.30 6.68
C ILE A 226 -9.32 -24.34 7.82
N SER A 227 -8.15 -24.85 7.55
CA SER A 227 -6.98 -24.78 8.41
C SER A 227 -6.14 -23.55 8.08
N VAL A 228 -5.63 -22.86 9.10
CA VAL A 228 -4.89 -21.60 8.93
C VAL A 228 -3.50 -21.72 9.49
N ASN A 229 -2.52 -21.33 8.69
CA ASN A 229 -1.13 -21.10 9.08
C ASN A 229 -0.91 -19.61 9.28
N VAL A 230 -0.01 -19.24 10.18
CA VAL A 230 0.42 -17.86 10.42
C VAL A 230 1.90 -17.73 10.07
N TYR A 231 2.21 -16.77 9.20
CA TYR A 231 3.57 -16.38 8.88
C TYR A 231 3.86 -15.02 9.51
N GLU A 232 4.74 -14.99 10.50
CA GLU A 232 5.11 -13.74 11.17
C GLU A 232 6.19 -13.02 10.36
N TYR A 233 5.89 -11.78 9.93
CA TYR A 233 6.83 -10.91 9.24
C TYR A 233 7.63 -10.07 10.25
N GLU A 234 8.96 -10.17 10.19
CA GLU A 234 9.85 -9.48 11.14
C GLU A 234 10.26 -8.07 10.66
N GLY A 235 10.30 -7.82 9.34
CA GLY A 235 10.72 -6.55 8.74
C GLY A 235 9.75 -5.38 9.02
N VAL A 236 10.08 -4.21 8.52
CA VAL A 236 9.26 -3.00 8.64
C VAL A 236 7.93 -3.18 7.89
N ALA A 237 6.83 -2.93 8.58
CA ALA A 237 5.49 -2.89 8.00
C ALA A 237 4.80 -1.57 8.40
N LEU A 238 4.43 -0.76 7.41
CA LEU A 238 3.80 0.54 7.61
C LEU A 238 2.32 0.43 7.22
N PHE A 239 1.45 0.60 8.20
CA PHE A 239 -0.01 0.57 8.03
C PHE A 239 -0.51 2.00 7.84
N ASN A 240 -1.11 2.30 6.70
CA ASN A 240 -1.61 3.64 6.36
C ASN A 240 -3.15 3.66 6.42
N GLU A 241 -3.71 3.64 7.62
CA GLU A 241 -5.16 3.59 7.84
C GLU A 241 -5.77 4.97 8.18
N SER A 242 -4.91 5.96 8.50
CA SER A 242 -5.30 7.35 8.76
C SER A 242 -4.32 8.33 8.10
N VAL A 243 -4.73 9.62 8.02
CA VAL A 243 -3.85 10.69 7.50
C VAL A 243 -2.63 10.86 8.42
N GLU A 244 -2.84 10.75 9.73
CA GLU A 244 -1.80 10.85 10.74
C GLU A 244 -0.79 9.69 10.62
N GLU A 245 -1.26 8.46 10.39
CA GLU A 245 -0.39 7.32 10.16
C GLU A 245 0.37 7.46 8.82
N TYR A 246 -0.31 7.85 7.75
CA TYR A 246 0.35 8.10 6.47
C TYR A 246 1.45 9.17 6.60
N PHE A 247 1.19 10.25 7.35
CA PHE A 247 2.15 11.31 7.62
C PHE A 247 3.35 10.79 8.41
N ALA A 248 3.11 10.14 9.55
CA ALA A 248 4.18 9.59 10.39
C ALA A 248 4.99 8.51 9.67
N ASN A 249 4.33 7.60 8.97
CA ASN A 249 4.96 6.52 8.20
C ASN A 249 5.78 7.07 7.02
N SER A 250 5.32 8.12 6.37
CA SER A 250 6.10 8.77 5.31
C SER A 250 7.37 9.39 5.88
N LEU A 251 7.28 10.18 6.95
CA LEU A 251 8.45 10.81 7.57
C LEU A 251 9.42 9.79 8.19
N SER A 252 8.93 8.61 8.63
CA SER A 252 9.82 7.56 9.14
C SER A 252 10.85 7.07 8.11
N LEU A 253 10.62 7.32 6.81
CA LEU A 253 11.62 7.04 5.77
C LEU A 253 12.90 7.87 5.90
N ILE A 254 12.90 8.95 6.67
CA ILE A 254 14.10 9.73 6.97
C ILE A 254 15.04 8.93 7.87
N GLU A 255 14.52 7.97 8.63
CA GLU A 255 15.30 7.03 9.41
C GLU A 255 16.00 6.02 8.50
N LYS A 256 17.34 5.89 8.65
CA LYS A 256 18.17 5.03 7.80
C LYS A 256 17.75 3.56 7.86
N GLU A 257 17.39 3.09 9.04
CA GLU A 257 17.01 1.71 9.30
C GLU A 257 15.72 1.35 8.58
N VAL A 258 14.72 2.22 8.62
CA VAL A 258 13.44 2.05 7.92
C VAL A 258 13.66 2.01 6.40
N ARG A 259 14.47 2.93 5.87
CA ARG A 259 14.84 2.91 4.44
C ARG A 259 15.57 1.65 4.04
N ALA A 260 16.53 1.22 4.84
CA ALA A 260 17.34 0.05 4.53
C ALA A 260 16.50 -1.24 4.46
N ASP A 261 15.47 -1.35 5.29
CA ASP A 261 14.56 -2.49 5.28
C ASP A 261 13.58 -2.42 4.08
N LEU A 262 12.91 -1.28 3.90
CA LEU A 262 11.90 -1.12 2.85
C LEU A 262 12.48 -1.12 1.42
N PHE A 263 13.72 -0.66 1.24
CA PHE A 263 14.40 -0.55 -0.06
C PHE A 263 15.66 -1.43 -0.13
N GLY A 264 15.62 -2.59 0.51
CA GLY A 264 16.72 -3.52 0.53
C GLY A 264 17.13 -3.99 -0.88
N ALA A 265 18.44 -4.13 -1.10
CA ALA A 265 18.99 -4.47 -2.42
C ALA A 265 18.60 -5.89 -2.90
N ALA A 266 18.24 -6.80 -1.99
CA ALA A 266 17.84 -8.16 -2.33
C ALA A 266 16.46 -8.23 -3.02
N HIS A 267 15.56 -7.34 -2.66
CA HIS A 267 14.23 -7.20 -3.23
C HIS A 267 13.98 -5.73 -3.57
N PRO A 268 14.38 -5.27 -4.76
CA PRO A 268 14.24 -3.87 -5.15
C PRO A 268 12.77 -3.50 -5.32
N VAL A 269 12.41 -2.29 -4.89
CA VAL A 269 11.09 -1.72 -5.16
C VAL A 269 11.14 -0.96 -6.47
N TYR A 270 10.48 -1.48 -7.48
CA TYR A 270 10.35 -0.85 -8.79
C TYR A 270 9.25 0.22 -8.78
N THR A 271 9.37 1.19 -9.66
CA THR A 271 8.37 2.24 -9.85
C THR A 271 8.48 2.81 -11.25
N LYS A 272 7.45 3.49 -11.70
CA LYS A 272 7.46 4.16 -13.00
C LYS A 272 8.65 5.11 -13.17
N VAL A 273 9.50 4.81 -14.13
CA VAL A 273 10.64 5.68 -14.49
C VAL A 273 10.14 6.97 -15.14
N ARG A 274 10.74 8.07 -14.75
CA ARG A 274 10.52 9.39 -15.37
C ARG A 274 11.86 10.10 -15.48
N ASP A 275 12.28 10.42 -16.68
CA ASP A 275 13.47 11.21 -16.92
C ASP A 275 13.21 12.66 -16.53
N ARG A 276 13.93 13.14 -15.54
CA ARG A 276 13.90 14.52 -15.07
C ARG A 276 15.32 15.04 -14.86
N VAL A 277 15.45 16.35 -14.84
CA VAL A 277 16.71 17.00 -14.51
C VAL A 277 17.08 16.75 -13.04
N PRO A 278 18.36 16.76 -12.68
CA PRO A 278 18.76 16.73 -11.27
C PRO A 278 18.17 17.90 -10.49
N THR A 279 18.06 17.74 -9.17
CA THR A 279 17.68 18.82 -8.27
C THR A 279 18.76 19.90 -8.25
N TYR A 280 18.34 21.15 -8.28
CA TYR A 280 19.18 22.33 -8.12
C TYR A 280 19.08 22.85 -6.68
N TYR A 281 20.23 23.10 -6.07
CA TYR A 281 20.37 23.75 -4.78
C TYR A 281 20.95 25.14 -4.99
N GLY A 282 20.20 26.17 -4.60
CA GLY A 282 20.61 27.56 -4.69
C GLY A 282 21.69 27.94 -3.66
N GLU A 283 22.20 29.17 -3.76
CA GLU A 283 23.26 29.64 -2.86
C GLU A 283 22.80 29.80 -1.41
N ASN A 284 21.49 30.01 -1.20
CA ASN A 284 20.88 30.19 0.12
C ASN A 284 20.17 28.93 0.63
N SER A 285 20.33 27.78 -0.06
CA SER A 285 19.63 26.58 0.36
C SER A 285 20.31 25.91 1.56
N GLU A 286 19.51 25.62 2.59
CA GLU A 286 19.90 24.76 3.71
C GLU A 286 18.97 23.54 3.74
N VAL A 287 19.51 22.33 3.53
CA VAL A 287 18.71 21.11 3.40
C VAL A 287 19.30 20.04 4.31
N GLU A 288 18.57 19.68 5.38
CA GLU A 288 18.98 18.69 6.36
C GLU A 288 17.92 17.59 6.54
N ASP A 289 18.37 16.35 6.72
CA ASP A 289 17.51 15.17 6.99
C ASP A 289 16.29 15.05 6.06
N CYS A 290 16.52 15.20 4.75
CA CYS A 290 15.47 15.22 3.74
C CYS A 290 15.59 14.09 2.72
N LEU A 291 14.43 13.66 2.20
CA LEU A 291 14.35 12.87 0.98
C LEU A 291 13.90 13.78 -0.16
N VAL A 292 14.79 14.08 -1.10
CA VAL A 292 14.52 14.99 -2.21
C VAL A 292 14.51 14.21 -3.52
N ALA A 293 13.40 14.26 -4.24
CA ALA A 293 13.28 13.67 -5.56
C ALA A 293 13.85 14.61 -6.66
N ASP A 294 13.97 14.07 -7.86
CA ASP A 294 14.52 14.74 -9.03
C ASP A 294 13.72 15.99 -9.47
N GLY A 295 14.42 16.97 -10.03
CA GLY A 295 13.85 18.17 -10.64
C GLY A 295 13.42 19.26 -9.67
N CYS A 296 13.75 19.18 -8.38
CA CYS A 296 13.45 20.23 -7.42
C CYS A 296 14.35 21.46 -7.61
N MET A 297 13.85 22.64 -7.21
CA MET A 297 14.59 23.89 -7.14
C MET A 297 14.50 24.41 -5.70
N LEU A 298 15.62 24.37 -4.99
CA LEU A 298 15.67 24.68 -3.57
C LEU A 298 16.59 25.87 -3.32
N ASP A 299 16.05 26.98 -2.81
CA ASP A 299 16.76 28.20 -2.43
C ASP A 299 16.35 28.70 -1.03
N GLY A 300 15.63 27.87 -0.26
CA GLY A 300 15.22 28.11 1.12
C GLY A 300 15.69 27.00 2.05
N GLU A 301 15.16 26.99 3.27
CA GLU A 301 15.47 26.02 4.32
C GLU A 301 14.49 24.85 4.29
N VAL A 302 15.03 23.61 4.27
CA VAL A 302 14.19 22.39 4.29
C VAL A 302 14.77 21.41 5.29
N GLU A 303 13.99 21.05 6.29
CA GLU A 303 14.39 20.13 7.36
C GLU A 303 13.37 19.00 7.54
N ASN A 304 13.85 17.79 7.83
CA ASN A 304 13.04 16.61 8.18
C ASN A 304 11.83 16.39 7.27
N SER A 305 12.01 16.55 5.95
CA SER A 305 10.91 16.62 4.99
C SER A 305 11.11 15.72 3.78
N ILE A 306 9.99 15.38 3.13
CA ILE A 306 9.98 14.60 1.88
C ILE A 306 9.47 15.45 0.75
N LEU A 307 10.36 15.78 -0.19
CA LEU A 307 10.04 16.54 -1.39
C LEU A 307 9.92 15.59 -2.59
N PHE A 308 8.75 15.58 -3.21
CA PHE A 308 8.53 14.88 -4.46
C PHE A 308 9.08 15.67 -5.64
N ARG A 309 8.92 15.13 -6.85
CA ARG A 309 9.51 15.71 -8.06
C ARG A 309 9.00 17.13 -8.35
N GLN A 310 9.92 17.98 -8.84
CA GLN A 310 9.60 19.33 -9.32
C GLN A 310 9.00 20.25 -8.24
N VAL A 311 9.40 20.07 -6.98
CA VAL A 311 9.07 21.01 -5.91
C VAL A 311 9.99 22.22 -6.00
N THR A 312 9.43 23.42 -5.85
CA THR A 312 10.18 24.67 -5.75
C THR A 312 10.03 25.24 -4.35
N VAL A 313 11.15 25.53 -3.70
CA VAL A 313 11.22 26.26 -2.44
C VAL A 313 12.04 27.52 -2.68
N GLU A 314 11.40 28.67 -2.61
CA GLU A 314 12.04 29.96 -2.91
C GLU A 314 12.85 30.49 -1.73
N GLU A 315 13.67 31.53 -1.98
CA GLU A 315 14.54 32.17 -1.01
C GLU A 315 13.77 32.62 0.25
N GLY A 316 14.30 32.30 1.42
CA GLY A 316 13.73 32.66 2.71
C GLY A 316 12.49 31.84 3.12
N ALA A 317 12.04 30.88 2.29
CA ALA A 317 10.99 29.96 2.68
C ALA A 317 11.54 28.86 3.60
N GLU A 318 10.77 28.50 4.63
CA GLU A 318 11.08 27.46 5.62
C GLU A 318 10.09 26.29 5.50
N VAL A 319 10.62 25.06 5.38
CA VAL A 319 9.84 23.81 5.27
C VAL A 319 10.34 22.80 6.28
N GLU A 320 9.52 22.46 7.28
CA GLU A 320 9.90 21.56 8.38
C GLU A 320 8.84 20.48 8.61
N ASP A 321 9.27 19.20 8.79
CA ASP A 321 8.36 18.09 9.04
C ASP A 321 7.22 17.99 8.00
N CYS A 322 7.52 18.08 6.70
CA CYS A 322 6.51 18.19 5.65
C CYS A 322 6.60 17.06 4.61
N ILE A 323 5.45 16.77 4.01
CA ILE A 323 5.35 15.96 2.79
C ILE A 323 4.88 16.88 1.67
N VAL A 324 5.77 17.22 0.74
CA VAL A 324 5.49 18.15 -0.36
C VAL A 324 5.43 17.37 -1.67
N MET A 325 4.23 17.24 -2.26
CA MET A 325 4.02 16.45 -3.47
C MET A 325 4.38 17.24 -4.74
N ASN A 326 4.41 16.51 -5.87
CA ASN A 326 4.90 16.99 -7.15
C ASN A 326 4.36 18.36 -7.58
N ASP A 327 5.20 19.12 -8.25
CA ASP A 327 4.86 20.38 -8.92
C ASP A 327 4.32 21.45 -7.95
N THR A 328 4.69 21.39 -6.68
CA THR A 328 4.30 22.35 -5.63
C THR A 328 5.32 23.47 -5.55
N VAL A 329 4.84 24.69 -5.36
CA VAL A 329 5.66 25.91 -5.21
C VAL A 329 5.42 26.49 -3.82
N ILE A 330 6.50 26.69 -3.10
CA ILE A 330 6.50 27.39 -1.81
C ILE A 330 7.26 28.70 -2.06
N GLU A 331 6.48 29.81 -2.09
CA GLU A 331 7.01 31.11 -2.46
C GLU A 331 7.82 31.74 -1.31
N LYS A 332 8.52 32.82 -1.65
CA LYS A 332 9.44 33.53 -0.80
C LYS A 332 8.89 33.84 0.60
N ASP A 333 9.74 33.63 1.62
CA ASP A 333 9.44 33.93 3.03
C ASP A 333 8.20 33.20 3.61
N ALA A 334 7.72 32.14 2.94
CA ALA A 334 6.64 31.29 3.46
C ALA A 334 7.17 30.31 4.50
N GLU A 335 6.36 30.03 5.54
CA GLU A 335 6.68 29.08 6.63
C GLU A 335 5.69 27.92 6.63
N VAL A 336 6.17 26.68 6.40
CA VAL A 336 5.33 25.47 6.31
C VAL A 336 5.86 24.40 7.26
N LYS A 337 5.06 24.06 8.28
CA LYS A 337 5.45 23.05 9.29
C LYS A 337 4.33 22.05 9.54
N TYR A 338 4.69 20.77 9.65
CA TYR A 338 3.74 19.66 9.87
C TYR A 338 2.59 19.69 8.86
N ALA A 339 2.93 19.64 7.57
CA ALA A 339 1.94 19.72 6.50
C ALA A 339 2.12 18.63 5.43
N ILE A 340 1.00 18.28 4.81
CA ILE A 340 0.93 17.51 3.58
C ILE A 340 0.42 18.43 2.48
N LEU A 341 1.29 18.84 1.58
CA LEU A 341 0.92 19.63 0.40
C LEU A 341 0.74 18.68 -0.78
N ASP A 342 -0.50 18.58 -1.30
CA ASP A 342 -0.78 17.72 -2.45
C ASP A 342 -0.21 18.35 -3.75
N LYS A 343 -0.35 17.69 -4.87
CA LYS A 343 0.25 18.08 -6.16
C LYS A 343 -0.25 19.43 -6.64
N ASN A 344 0.66 20.20 -7.25
CA ASN A 344 0.37 21.52 -7.84
C ASN A 344 -0.23 22.51 -6.81
N VAL A 345 0.23 22.46 -5.59
CA VAL A 345 -0.12 23.47 -4.56
C VAL A 345 0.80 24.68 -4.73
N THR A 346 0.27 25.88 -4.47
CA THR A 346 1.07 27.09 -4.34
C THR A 346 0.84 27.67 -2.94
N VAL A 347 1.92 27.74 -2.16
CA VAL A 347 1.93 28.49 -0.89
C VAL A 347 2.46 29.88 -1.21
N THR A 348 1.61 30.90 -1.04
CA THR A 348 1.97 32.28 -1.43
C THR A 348 2.98 32.90 -0.47
N ALA A 349 3.72 33.90 -0.95
CA ALA A 349 4.79 34.55 -0.22
C ALA A 349 4.36 35.03 1.18
N GLY A 350 5.19 34.73 2.19
CA GLY A 350 4.96 35.10 3.58
C GLY A 350 3.82 34.36 4.29
N THR A 351 3.19 33.39 3.65
CA THR A 351 2.13 32.57 4.27
C THR A 351 2.71 31.64 5.34
N LYS A 352 1.97 31.49 6.45
CA LYS A 352 2.33 30.57 7.53
C LYS A 352 1.31 29.44 7.65
N LEU A 353 1.77 28.21 7.37
CA LEU A 353 1.01 26.97 7.50
C LEU A 353 1.67 26.10 8.59
N ILE A 354 1.15 26.19 9.81
CA ILE A 354 1.75 25.51 10.96
C ILE A 354 0.74 24.52 11.55
N GLY A 355 0.94 23.24 11.25
CA GLY A 355 0.19 22.13 11.82
C GLY A 355 0.82 21.59 13.12
N SER A 356 0.60 20.30 13.35
CA SER A 356 1.28 19.58 14.43
C SER A 356 1.48 18.11 14.05
N LYS A 357 2.42 17.42 14.68
CA LYS A 357 2.70 16.00 14.45
C LYS A 357 1.46 15.09 14.58
N LYS A 358 0.51 15.44 15.46
CA LYS A 358 -0.73 14.67 15.68
C LYS A 358 -1.89 15.12 14.78
N SER A 359 -1.77 16.25 14.12
CA SER A 359 -2.80 16.81 13.24
C SER A 359 -2.10 17.65 12.16
N PRO A 360 -1.51 17.00 11.15
CA PRO A 360 -0.86 17.69 10.05
C PRO A 360 -1.91 18.47 9.23
N ILE A 361 -1.51 19.64 8.72
CA ILE A 361 -2.34 20.39 7.78
C ILE A 361 -2.32 19.68 6.44
N TYR A 362 -3.47 19.44 5.83
CA TYR A 362 -3.57 18.97 4.48
C TYR A 362 -4.06 20.09 3.53
N VAL A 363 -3.26 20.37 2.51
CA VAL A 363 -3.61 21.29 1.43
C VAL A 363 -3.93 20.51 0.18
N LYS A 364 -5.11 20.77 -0.41
CA LYS A 364 -5.64 19.98 -1.54
C LYS A 364 -4.88 20.26 -2.82
N ARG A 365 -4.94 19.29 -3.70
CA ARG A 365 -4.34 19.38 -5.03
C ARG A 365 -4.81 20.63 -5.80
N GLY A 366 -3.85 21.41 -6.29
CA GLY A 366 -4.07 22.60 -7.11
C GLY A 366 -4.59 23.80 -6.34
N GLU A 367 -4.55 23.77 -5.02
CA GLU A 367 -4.95 24.88 -4.16
C GLU A 367 -3.82 25.92 -4.06
N THR A 368 -4.21 27.19 -3.95
CA THR A 368 -3.33 28.30 -3.63
C THR A 368 -3.73 28.84 -2.26
N VAL A 369 -2.78 28.92 -1.35
CA VAL A 369 -2.99 29.32 0.06
C VAL A 369 -2.05 30.45 0.46
#